data_64d63d830facee994d11f039718152c0
#
_entry.id   64d63d830facee994d11f039718152c0
#
_cell.length_a   1.000
_cell.length_b   1.000
_cell.length_c   1.000
_cell.angle_alpha   90.00
_cell.angle_beta   90.00
_cell.angle_gamma   90.00
#
_symmetry.space_group_name_H-M   'P 1'
#
loop_
_entity.id
_entity.type
_entity.pdbx_description
1 polymer ?
#
loop_
_entity_poly.entity_id
_entity_poly.type
_entity_poly.pdbx_seq_one_letter_code
_entity_poly.pdbx_strand_id
1 'polypeptide(L)'
;EDIQIQCGWGPKEILTENGAVTGIVLKKCISVFDENHRFAPVYDENDCITLECENVLLSIGQTILWGNLLKDTAVELRPNQTAQADPVTYQTAEPDIFVGGDVFTGPKFAMDAIAAGKQGCVSIHRFVHKGHSLTLGRDLRQFVELDKNNLDIEEFDTAKRQIPGKKSGIAKETFRDLRSS
;
A
#
# COMPACT_ATOMS: atom_id res chain seq x y z
N GLU A 1 8.72 8.34 23.43
CA GLU A 1 7.27 8.38 23.16
C GLU A 1 6.65 7.17 23.88
N ASP A 2 5.71 7.40 24.76
CA ASP A 2 5.06 6.36 25.57
C ASP A 2 3.94 5.64 24.78
N ILE A 3 4.21 5.30 23.52
CA ILE A 3 3.28 4.57 22.66
C ILE A 3 3.56 3.09 22.81
N GLN A 4 2.57 2.33 23.26
CA GLN A 4 2.63 0.88 23.32
C GLN A 4 2.29 0.28 21.97
N ILE A 5 3.15 -0.59 21.46
CA ILE A 5 2.93 -1.32 20.21
C ILE A 5 2.65 -2.78 20.57
N GLN A 6 1.45 -3.26 20.22
CA GLN A 6 1.05 -4.65 20.39
C GLN A 6 0.82 -5.28 19.02
N CYS A 7 1.71 -6.21 18.64
CA CYS A 7 1.60 -6.94 17.38
C CYS A 7 0.84 -8.25 17.54
N GLY A 8 0.28 -8.76 16.42
CA GLY A 8 -0.39 -10.05 16.38
C GLY A 8 -1.83 -10.01 16.91
N TRP A 9 -2.51 -8.89 16.79
CA TRP A 9 -3.91 -8.72 17.15
C TRP A 9 -4.68 -8.10 15.99
N GLY A 10 -5.93 -8.49 15.81
CA GLY A 10 -6.85 -7.90 14.86
C GLY A 10 -8.13 -7.41 15.55
N PRO A 11 -8.80 -6.38 15.04
CA PRO A 11 -10.04 -5.88 15.62
C PRO A 11 -11.16 -6.92 15.51
N LYS A 12 -11.92 -7.08 16.59
CA LYS A 12 -13.12 -7.92 16.66
C LYS A 12 -14.37 -7.06 16.79
N GLU A 13 -14.37 -6.16 17.78
CA GLU A 13 -15.55 -5.37 18.12
C GLU A 13 -15.12 -4.04 18.76
N ILE A 14 -15.85 -2.97 18.48
CA ILE A 14 -15.72 -1.69 19.18
C ILE A 14 -16.83 -1.61 20.22
N LEU A 15 -16.46 -1.47 21.47
CA LEU A 15 -17.40 -1.34 22.59
C LEU A 15 -17.89 0.11 22.69
N THR A 16 -19.20 0.24 22.84
CA THR A 16 -19.83 1.57 22.98
C THR A 16 -20.85 1.57 24.10
N GLU A 17 -20.91 2.66 24.85
CA GLU A 17 -21.93 2.91 25.86
C GLU A 17 -22.48 4.32 25.66
N ASN A 18 -23.80 4.46 25.68
CA ASN A 18 -24.51 5.74 25.48
C ASN A 18 -24.06 6.53 24.23
N GLY A 19 -23.63 5.82 23.17
CA GLY A 19 -23.16 6.42 21.92
C GLY A 19 -21.69 6.88 21.92
N ALA A 20 -20.95 6.65 23.01
CA ALA A 20 -19.53 6.90 23.13
C ALA A 20 -18.73 5.59 23.08
N VAL A 21 -17.51 5.63 22.52
CA VAL A 21 -16.58 4.50 22.54
C VAL A 21 -16.06 4.32 23.96
N THR A 22 -16.08 3.07 24.46
CA THR A 22 -15.54 2.69 25.78
C THR A 22 -14.38 1.71 25.68
N GLY A 23 -14.18 1.09 24.51
CA GLY A 23 -13.08 0.15 24.33
C GLY A 23 -13.10 -0.54 22.98
N ILE A 24 -12.12 -1.40 22.78
CA ILE A 24 -12.01 -2.28 21.62
C ILE A 24 -11.66 -3.70 22.07
N VAL A 25 -12.33 -4.68 21.50
CA VAL A 25 -11.97 -6.10 21.62
C VAL A 25 -11.10 -6.48 20.44
N LEU A 26 -9.95 -7.07 20.73
CA LEU A 26 -9.01 -7.57 19.74
C LEU A 26 -8.91 -9.09 19.87
N LYS A 27 -8.75 -9.79 18.75
CA LYS A 27 -8.55 -11.23 18.65
C LYS A 27 -7.13 -11.56 18.20
N LYS A 28 -6.58 -12.64 18.74
CA LYS A 28 -5.23 -13.09 18.45
C LYS A 28 -5.08 -13.49 17.01
N CYS A 29 -4.09 -12.93 16.32
CA CYS A 29 -3.69 -13.36 14.99
C CYS A 29 -2.72 -14.56 15.11
N ILE A 30 -3.13 -15.72 14.58
CA ILE A 30 -2.33 -16.95 14.59
C ILE A 30 -1.35 -16.94 13.41
N SER A 31 -1.82 -16.51 12.25
CA SER A 31 -1.05 -16.45 11.01
C SER A 31 -1.48 -15.23 10.19
N VAL A 32 -0.53 -14.56 9.56
CA VAL A 32 -0.79 -13.39 8.69
C VAL A 32 -0.88 -13.77 7.22
N PHE A 33 -0.16 -14.83 6.81
CA PHE A 33 -0.05 -15.25 5.42
C PHE A 33 -0.48 -16.71 5.26
N ASP A 34 -1.01 -17.02 4.09
CA ASP A 34 -1.29 -18.40 3.67
C ASP A 34 0.00 -19.13 3.21
N GLU A 35 -0.15 -20.40 2.80
CA GLU A 35 0.96 -21.23 2.30
C GLU A 35 1.61 -20.67 1.03
N ASN A 36 0.93 -19.79 0.31
CA ASN A 36 1.42 -19.12 -0.89
C ASN A 36 1.98 -17.72 -0.62
N HIS A 37 2.25 -17.38 0.65
CA HIS A 37 2.66 -16.05 1.10
C HIS A 37 1.70 -14.91 0.73
N ARG A 38 0.40 -15.19 0.56
CA ARG A 38 -0.63 -14.19 0.35
C ARG A 38 -1.19 -13.74 1.69
N PHE A 39 -1.48 -12.47 1.83
CA PHE A 39 -2.11 -11.93 3.02
C PHE A 39 -3.51 -12.54 3.23
N ALA A 40 -3.61 -13.42 4.21
CA ALA A 40 -4.83 -14.13 4.59
C ALA A 40 -4.80 -14.41 6.10
N PRO A 41 -5.02 -13.39 6.93
CA PRO A 41 -4.87 -13.53 8.38
C PRO A 41 -5.88 -14.50 8.97
N VAL A 42 -5.38 -15.41 9.79
CA VAL A 42 -6.18 -16.36 10.58
C VAL A 42 -6.17 -15.92 12.03
N TYR A 43 -7.34 -15.90 12.65
CA TYR A 43 -7.51 -15.42 14.03
C TYR A 43 -8.07 -16.53 14.93
N ASP A 44 -7.66 -16.49 16.20
CA ASP A 44 -8.32 -17.26 17.26
C ASP A 44 -9.45 -16.41 17.84
N GLU A 45 -10.68 -16.87 17.66
CA GLU A 45 -11.89 -16.17 18.16
C GLU A 45 -12.05 -16.31 19.68
N ASN A 46 -11.32 -17.24 20.32
CA ASN A 46 -11.40 -17.48 21.76
C ASN A 46 -10.30 -16.76 22.54
N ASP A 47 -9.17 -16.42 21.89
CA ASP A 47 -8.09 -15.64 22.51
C ASP A 47 -8.28 -14.15 22.16
N CYS A 48 -8.94 -13.45 23.08
CA CYS A 48 -9.29 -12.03 22.90
C CYS A 48 -8.75 -11.20 24.08
N ILE A 49 -8.39 -9.96 23.78
CA ILE A 49 -8.08 -8.94 24.79
C ILE A 49 -9.02 -7.75 24.60
N THR A 50 -9.34 -7.10 25.69
CA THR A 50 -10.11 -5.86 25.69
C THR A 50 -9.21 -4.71 26.13
N LEU A 51 -9.18 -3.65 25.34
CA LEU A 51 -8.48 -2.41 25.66
C LEU A 51 -9.51 -1.32 25.91
N GLU A 52 -9.45 -0.68 27.06
CA GLU A 52 -10.27 0.48 27.37
C GLU A 52 -9.71 1.71 26.61
N CYS A 53 -10.56 2.41 25.89
CA CYS A 53 -10.20 3.62 25.15
C CYS A 53 -11.44 4.44 24.81
N GLU A 54 -11.27 5.73 24.66
CA GLU A 54 -12.32 6.66 24.28
C GLU A 54 -12.37 6.90 22.75
N ASN A 55 -11.29 6.56 22.04
CA ASN A 55 -11.19 6.75 20.60
C ASN A 55 -10.51 5.56 19.96
N VAL A 56 -11.02 5.12 18.80
CA VAL A 56 -10.43 4.08 17.96
C VAL A 56 -10.19 4.62 16.55
N LEU A 57 -8.94 4.59 16.10
CA LEU A 57 -8.54 4.97 14.75
C LEU A 57 -8.21 3.71 13.95
N LEU A 58 -9.04 3.38 12.95
CA LEU A 58 -8.84 2.23 12.08
C LEU A 58 -7.99 2.61 10.87
N SER A 59 -6.84 1.95 10.71
CA SER A 59 -5.94 2.12 9.57
C SER A 59 -5.53 0.74 9.01
N ILE A 60 -6.51 -0.15 8.84
CA ILE A 60 -6.33 -1.59 8.54
C ILE A 60 -6.47 -1.96 7.06
N GLY A 61 -6.50 -1.00 6.18
CA GLY A 61 -6.55 -1.22 4.75
C GLY A 61 -7.23 -0.09 4.00
N GLN A 62 -7.11 -0.16 2.69
CA GLN A 62 -7.72 0.78 1.76
C GLN A 62 -8.39 0.01 0.63
N THR A 63 -9.46 0.56 0.09
CA THR A 63 -10.14 0.05 -1.10
C THR A 63 -10.37 1.17 -2.09
N ILE A 64 -10.46 0.82 -3.37
CA ILE A 64 -10.75 1.77 -4.43
C ILE A 64 -12.26 2.02 -4.42
N LEU A 65 -12.65 3.28 -4.34
CA LEU A 65 -14.04 3.71 -4.44
C LEU A 65 -14.23 4.47 -5.75
N TRP A 66 -14.74 3.78 -6.75
CA TRP A 66 -15.04 4.38 -8.06
C TRP A 66 -16.29 5.25 -8.06
N GLY A 67 -17.26 4.96 -7.18
CA GLY A 67 -18.56 5.60 -7.21
C GLY A 67 -19.20 5.49 -8.59
N ASN A 68 -19.57 6.64 -9.15
CA ASN A 68 -20.16 6.72 -10.50
C ASN A 68 -19.13 7.10 -11.59
N LEU A 69 -17.83 7.17 -11.25
CA LEU A 69 -16.80 7.69 -12.17
C LEU A 69 -16.68 6.86 -13.45
N LEU A 70 -16.83 5.54 -13.35
CA LEU A 70 -16.73 4.62 -14.49
C LEU A 70 -18.08 4.16 -15.02
N LYS A 71 -19.18 4.78 -14.56
CA LYS A 71 -20.51 4.45 -15.04
C LYS A 71 -20.61 4.74 -16.56
N ASP A 72 -21.20 3.81 -17.29
CA ASP A 72 -21.43 3.88 -18.73
C ASP A 72 -20.12 3.98 -19.57
N THR A 73 -18.97 3.51 -19.02
CA THR A 73 -17.71 3.39 -19.72
C THR A 73 -17.37 1.93 -20.01
N ALA A 74 -16.47 1.69 -20.97
CA ALA A 74 -15.96 0.36 -21.31
C ALA A 74 -14.77 -0.07 -20.42
N VAL A 75 -14.49 0.63 -19.32
CA VAL A 75 -13.39 0.30 -18.41
C VAL A 75 -13.69 -0.98 -17.65
N GLU A 76 -12.84 -1.98 -17.79
CA GLU A 76 -12.94 -3.25 -17.08
C GLU A 76 -12.22 -3.19 -15.75
N LEU A 77 -12.82 -3.77 -14.70
CA LEU A 77 -12.23 -3.88 -13.37
C LEU A 77 -11.79 -5.32 -13.08
N ARG A 78 -10.66 -5.46 -12.41
CA ARG A 78 -10.20 -6.74 -11.85
C ARG A 78 -10.95 -7.06 -10.55
N PRO A 79 -10.87 -8.31 -10.04
CA PRO A 79 -11.55 -8.69 -8.79
C PRO A 79 -11.16 -7.83 -7.57
N ASN A 80 -9.95 -7.28 -7.56
CA ASN A 80 -9.46 -6.36 -6.52
C ASN A 80 -9.84 -4.89 -6.77
N GLN A 81 -10.78 -4.64 -7.69
CA GLN A 81 -11.28 -3.32 -8.07
C GLN A 81 -10.26 -2.41 -8.78
N THR A 82 -9.08 -2.92 -9.17
CA THR A 82 -8.17 -2.15 -10.02
C THR A 82 -8.65 -2.17 -11.46
N ALA A 83 -8.46 -1.05 -12.18
CA ALA A 83 -8.83 -0.97 -13.59
C ALA A 83 -7.83 -1.73 -14.46
N GLN A 84 -8.33 -2.37 -15.53
CA GLN A 84 -7.49 -2.95 -16.57
C GLN A 84 -7.02 -1.87 -17.54
N ALA A 85 -5.73 -1.85 -17.83
CA ALA A 85 -5.13 -0.94 -18.80
C ALA A 85 -3.87 -1.58 -19.39
N ASP A 86 -3.44 -1.04 -20.52
CA ASP A 86 -2.16 -1.39 -21.12
C ASP A 86 -1.00 -0.92 -20.23
N PRO A 87 -0.03 -1.76 -19.89
CA PRO A 87 1.04 -1.43 -18.95
C PRO A 87 2.06 -0.42 -19.47
N VAL A 88 2.08 -0.17 -20.77
CA VAL A 88 3.00 0.77 -21.41
C VAL A 88 2.35 2.13 -21.60
N THR A 89 1.11 2.12 -22.05
CA THR A 89 0.38 3.35 -22.39
C THR A 89 -0.53 3.84 -21.29
N TYR A 90 -0.87 2.98 -20.31
CA TYR A 90 -1.84 3.25 -19.25
C TYR A 90 -3.27 3.51 -19.75
N GLN A 91 -3.53 3.20 -21.04
CA GLN A 91 -4.84 3.35 -21.68
C GLN A 91 -5.74 2.17 -21.33
N THR A 92 -6.98 2.44 -21.00
CA THR A 92 -8.01 1.42 -20.73
C THR A 92 -8.68 0.95 -22.02
N ALA A 93 -9.69 0.07 -21.91
CA ALA A 93 -10.55 -0.29 -23.03
C ALA A 93 -11.36 0.91 -23.55
N GLU A 94 -11.60 1.93 -22.70
CA GLU A 94 -12.14 3.22 -23.12
C GLU A 94 -10.99 4.11 -23.61
N PRO A 95 -10.94 4.48 -24.91
CA PRO A 95 -9.74 5.08 -25.52
C PRO A 95 -9.30 6.42 -24.92
N ASP A 96 -10.19 7.19 -24.32
CA ASP A 96 -9.93 8.50 -23.72
C ASP A 96 -9.71 8.43 -22.20
N ILE A 97 -9.78 7.22 -21.61
CA ILE A 97 -9.54 6.99 -20.19
C ILE A 97 -8.18 6.32 -19.97
N PHE A 98 -7.36 6.96 -19.17
CA PHE A 98 -6.03 6.49 -18.75
C PHE A 98 -6.01 6.33 -17.23
N VAL A 99 -5.36 5.29 -16.73
CA VAL A 99 -5.27 4.99 -15.30
C VAL A 99 -3.83 4.74 -14.88
N GLY A 100 -3.47 5.12 -13.66
CA GLY A 100 -2.14 4.90 -13.11
C GLY A 100 -2.14 4.93 -11.57
N GLY A 101 -1.03 4.54 -10.94
CA GLY A 101 -0.95 4.43 -9.49
C GLY A 101 -1.81 3.29 -8.93
N ASP A 102 -2.27 3.43 -7.70
CA ASP A 102 -2.95 2.37 -6.95
C ASP A 102 -4.23 1.86 -7.63
N VAL A 103 -4.94 2.69 -8.37
CA VAL A 103 -6.14 2.28 -9.12
C VAL A 103 -5.84 1.36 -10.31
N PHE A 104 -4.58 1.26 -10.72
CA PHE A 104 -4.11 0.38 -11.79
C PHE A 104 -3.34 -0.83 -11.25
N THR A 105 -2.39 -0.60 -10.34
CA THR A 105 -1.46 -1.65 -9.87
C THR A 105 -1.87 -2.27 -8.54
N GLY A 106 -2.82 -1.69 -7.82
CA GLY A 106 -3.00 -1.88 -6.38
C GLY A 106 -2.00 -1.05 -5.57
N PRO A 107 -2.06 -1.09 -4.24
CA PRO A 107 -1.21 -0.30 -3.37
C PRO A 107 0.29 -0.54 -3.63
N LYS A 108 1.03 0.53 -3.92
CA LYS A 108 2.47 0.55 -4.13
C LYS A 108 3.10 1.80 -3.52
N PHE A 109 4.40 2.02 -3.77
CA PHE A 109 5.09 3.21 -3.29
C PHE A 109 4.67 4.48 -4.06
N ALA A 110 4.76 5.63 -3.42
CA ALA A 110 4.48 6.92 -4.04
C ALA A 110 5.32 7.15 -5.31
N MET A 111 6.54 6.61 -5.35
CA MET A 111 7.42 6.70 -6.53
C MET A 111 6.84 5.96 -7.75
N ASP A 112 6.17 4.83 -7.54
CA ASP A 112 5.50 4.10 -8.62
C ASP A 112 4.35 4.91 -9.20
N ALA A 113 3.58 5.58 -8.34
CA ALA A 113 2.49 6.47 -8.76
C ALA A 113 3.01 7.68 -9.55
N ILE A 114 4.13 8.28 -9.13
CA ILE A 114 4.78 9.38 -9.85
C ILE A 114 5.28 8.91 -11.22
N ALA A 115 5.90 7.73 -11.30
CA ALA A 115 6.36 7.15 -12.55
C ALA A 115 5.18 6.88 -13.51
N ALA A 116 4.10 6.29 -13.00
CA ALA A 116 2.88 6.06 -13.77
C ALA A 116 2.28 7.38 -14.28
N GLY A 117 2.22 8.42 -13.44
CA GLY A 117 1.74 9.74 -13.84
C GLY A 117 2.55 10.37 -14.96
N LYS A 118 3.89 10.27 -14.91
CA LYS A 118 4.78 10.75 -15.98
C LYS A 118 4.54 10.02 -17.29
N GLN A 119 4.45 8.70 -17.27
CA GLN A 119 4.23 7.90 -18.47
C GLN A 119 2.82 8.09 -19.03
N GLY A 120 1.79 8.12 -18.14
CA GLY A 120 0.41 8.39 -18.52
C GLY A 120 0.23 9.78 -19.17
N CYS A 121 0.90 10.80 -18.65
CA CYS A 121 0.90 12.14 -19.24
C CYS A 121 1.41 12.14 -20.70
N VAL A 122 2.49 11.40 -20.98
CA VAL A 122 3.00 11.25 -22.36
C VAL A 122 1.96 10.54 -23.25
N SER A 123 1.23 9.55 -22.72
CA SER A 123 0.18 8.87 -23.46
C SER A 123 -0.99 9.79 -23.77
N ILE A 124 -1.47 10.53 -22.79
CA ILE A 124 -2.55 11.52 -22.96
C ILE A 124 -2.13 12.59 -23.98
N HIS A 125 -0.91 13.13 -23.84
CA HIS A 125 -0.39 14.11 -24.80
C HIS A 125 -0.41 13.58 -26.23
N ARG A 126 0.08 12.36 -26.44
CA ARG A 126 0.09 11.72 -27.76
C ARG A 126 -1.29 11.38 -28.29
N PHE A 127 -2.19 11.01 -27.40
CA PHE A 127 -3.59 10.69 -27.75
C PHE A 127 -4.34 11.91 -28.29
N VAL A 128 -4.19 13.06 -27.65
CA VAL A 128 -4.88 14.29 -28.10
C VAL A 128 -4.22 14.90 -29.35
N HIS A 129 -2.97 14.54 -29.66
CA HIS A 129 -2.30 14.97 -30.88
C HIS A 129 -2.40 13.88 -31.94
N LYS A 130 -3.32 14.04 -32.90
CA LYS A 130 -3.58 13.05 -33.95
C LYS A 130 -2.29 12.68 -34.72
N GLY A 131 -2.15 11.38 -35.02
CA GLY A 131 -1.03 10.85 -35.79
C GLY A 131 0.19 10.44 -34.96
N HIS A 132 0.16 10.60 -33.66
CA HIS A 132 1.23 10.15 -32.76
C HIS A 132 0.96 8.73 -32.23
N SER A 133 1.98 7.85 -32.33
CA SER A 133 1.92 6.51 -31.74
C SER A 133 2.06 6.59 -30.22
N LEU A 134 1.20 5.90 -29.47
CA LEU A 134 1.29 5.81 -28.01
C LEU A 134 2.50 4.99 -27.54
N THR A 135 2.99 4.06 -28.36
CA THR A 135 4.03 3.10 -27.99
C THR A 135 5.42 3.42 -28.54
N LEU A 136 5.52 4.16 -29.65
CA LEU A 136 6.81 4.48 -30.26
C LEU A 136 7.74 5.22 -29.32
N GLY A 137 8.97 4.68 -29.12
CA GLY A 137 9.98 5.28 -28.25
C GLY A 137 9.69 5.15 -26.75
N ARG A 138 8.76 4.26 -26.36
CA ARG A 138 8.58 3.88 -24.96
C ARG A 138 9.64 2.90 -24.51
N ASP A 139 10.01 2.99 -23.24
CA ASP A 139 10.89 1.99 -22.62
C ASP A 139 10.07 0.73 -22.34
N LEU A 140 10.36 -0.32 -23.09
CA LEU A 140 9.70 -1.63 -22.96
C LEU A 140 10.54 -2.62 -22.16
N ARG A 141 11.64 -2.19 -21.56
CA ARG A 141 12.46 -3.07 -20.72
C ARG A 141 11.67 -3.55 -19.53
N GLN A 142 11.73 -4.85 -19.31
CA GLN A 142 11.21 -5.47 -18.10
C GLN A 142 12.36 -5.62 -17.12
N PHE A 143 12.16 -5.10 -15.90
CA PHE A 143 13.09 -5.31 -14.80
C PHE A 143 12.69 -6.60 -14.09
N VAL A 144 13.65 -7.50 -13.94
CA VAL A 144 13.47 -8.72 -13.15
C VAL A 144 13.89 -8.40 -11.72
N GLU A 145 13.00 -8.64 -10.78
CA GLU A 145 13.35 -8.52 -9.37
C GLU A 145 14.32 -9.63 -8.99
N LEU A 146 15.45 -9.26 -8.40
CA LEU A 146 16.43 -10.23 -7.94
C LEU A 146 15.88 -10.96 -6.70
N ASP A 147 16.00 -12.28 -6.69
CA ASP A 147 15.70 -13.08 -5.51
C ASP A 147 16.75 -12.81 -4.42
N LYS A 148 16.36 -11.99 -3.44
CA LYS A 148 17.23 -11.59 -2.33
C LYS A 148 17.69 -12.74 -1.44
N ASN A 149 16.98 -13.87 -1.48
CA ASN A 149 17.31 -15.04 -0.67
C ASN A 149 18.33 -15.97 -1.33
N ASN A 150 18.50 -15.85 -2.67
CA ASN A 150 19.39 -16.67 -3.48
C ASN A 150 20.50 -15.85 -4.16
N LEU A 151 20.80 -14.65 -3.66
CA LEU A 151 21.93 -13.87 -4.18
C LEU A 151 23.22 -14.53 -3.73
N ASP A 152 24.11 -14.80 -4.71
CA ASP A 152 25.50 -15.11 -4.43
C ASP A 152 26.20 -13.83 -3.98
N ILE A 153 26.55 -13.76 -2.68
CA ILE A 153 27.16 -12.58 -2.05
C ILE A 153 28.60 -12.84 -1.62
N GLU A 154 29.24 -13.94 -2.09
CA GLU A 154 30.60 -14.30 -1.66
C GLU A 154 31.63 -13.17 -1.95
N GLU A 155 31.39 -12.37 -2.97
CA GLU A 155 32.26 -11.25 -3.36
C GLU A 155 31.83 -9.89 -2.72
N PHE A 156 30.73 -9.87 -1.96
CA PHE A 156 30.23 -8.63 -1.36
C PHE A 156 30.62 -8.50 0.12
N ASP A 157 30.79 -7.26 0.56
CA ASP A 157 31.02 -6.95 1.96
C ASP A 157 29.80 -7.34 2.81
N THR A 158 30.03 -8.27 3.76
CA THR A 158 29.00 -8.75 4.69
C THR A 158 29.00 -7.99 6.01
N ALA A 159 29.53 -6.77 6.05
CA ALA A 159 29.56 -5.93 7.23
C ALA A 159 28.13 -5.78 7.84
N LYS A 160 28.06 -5.86 9.16
CA LYS A 160 26.80 -5.67 9.88
C LYS A 160 26.25 -4.28 9.64
N ARG A 161 24.92 -4.22 9.39
CA ARG A 161 24.20 -2.95 9.25
C ARG A 161 24.49 -2.05 10.46
N GLN A 162 24.97 -0.84 10.18
CA GLN A 162 25.13 0.19 11.19
C GLN A 162 23.73 0.71 11.59
N ILE A 163 23.43 0.59 12.89
CA ILE A 163 22.16 1.08 13.43
C ILE A 163 22.46 2.41 14.13
N PRO A 164 21.90 3.53 13.66
CA PRO A 164 22.11 4.80 14.32
C PRO A 164 21.58 4.76 15.75
N GLY A 165 22.28 5.40 16.66
CA GLY A 165 21.86 5.55 18.05
C GLY A 165 20.51 6.27 18.11
N LYS A 166 19.59 5.81 18.98
CA LYS A 166 18.32 6.47 19.22
C LYS A 166 18.41 7.33 20.46
N LYS A 167 17.98 8.58 20.40
CA LYS A 167 17.79 9.40 21.60
C LYS A 167 16.68 8.78 22.46
N SER A 168 16.82 8.84 23.77
CA SER A 168 15.77 8.47 24.72
C SER A 168 14.50 9.31 24.45
N GLY A 169 13.31 8.69 24.47
CA GLY A 169 12.03 9.39 24.27
C GLY A 169 11.82 10.53 25.27
N ILE A 170 12.32 10.39 26.49
CA ILE A 170 12.26 11.40 27.56
C ILE A 170 13.05 12.67 27.22
N ALA A 171 14.08 12.59 26.36
CA ALA A 171 14.89 13.72 25.93
C ALA A 171 14.30 14.51 24.74
N LYS A 172 13.11 14.13 24.25
CA LYS A 172 12.49 14.73 23.07
C LYS A 172 11.32 15.62 23.49
N GLU A 173 11.54 16.93 23.47
CA GLU A 173 10.51 17.89 23.84
C GLU A 173 9.60 18.28 22.67
N THR A 174 10.10 18.16 21.42
CA THR A 174 9.33 18.52 20.21
C THR A 174 9.65 17.62 19.01
N PHE A 175 8.81 17.64 17.98
CA PHE A 175 9.08 17.01 16.69
C PHE A 175 10.39 17.49 16.01
N ARG A 176 10.88 18.67 16.34
CA ARG A 176 12.14 19.21 15.81
C ARG A 176 13.35 18.46 16.36
N ASP A 177 13.27 17.96 17.59
CA ASP A 177 14.36 17.23 18.26
C ASP A 177 14.58 15.83 17.66
N LEU A 178 13.60 15.32 16.89
CA LEU A 178 13.72 14.06 16.17
C LEU A 178 14.65 14.15 14.96
N ARG A 179 14.95 15.35 14.46
CA ARG A 179 15.76 15.60 13.26
C ARG A 179 17.23 15.90 13.55
N SER A 180 17.58 16.11 14.80
CA SER A 180 18.94 16.46 15.21
C SER A 180 19.71 15.25 15.70
N SER A 181 20.05 14.35 14.81
CA SER A 181 21.02 13.25 15.05
C SER A 181 21.97 13.17 13.89
#